data_0ab7ab5dcd848bbed839cf8541403f21
#
_entry.id   0ab7ab5dcd848bbed839cf8541403f21
#
_cell.length_a   1.000
_cell.length_b   1.000
_cell.length_c   1.000
_cell.angle_alpha   90.00
_cell.angle_beta   90.00
_cell.angle_gamma   90.00
#
_symmetry.space_group_name_H-M   'P 1'
#
loop_
_entity.id
_entity.type
_entity.pdbx_description
1 polymer ?
#
loop_
_entity_poly.entity_id
_entity_poly.type
_entity_poly.pdbx_seq_one_letter_code
_entity_poly.pdbx_strand_id
1 'polypeptide(L)'
;MFLLTNIHMNKYLVNILILSTFICLSACGGGFFKRSDVKDNPVNVEERVQRNIEEGKGIRFFEKGQGGTFDFASANTLWRASVETLDFVPLVNASYSGGIIITDWFSGNNDETSNIQRDLKITIRFLTNEIRSDALKVIIHERNCEVATNNCNTGLIQSQISDEIKIAILKRAAIFEKKSISERVKERRKKVPRGADTNQNYPKTKSKYE
;
A
#
# COMPACT_ATOMS: atom_id res chain seq x y z
N MET A 1 52.57 -8.50 51.72
CA MET A 1 51.56 -9.51 51.44
C MET A 1 50.55 -9.07 50.34
N PHE A 2 50.38 -7.78 50.05
CA PHE A 2 49.45 -7.24 49.04
C PHE A 2 49.93 -7.31 47.57
N LEU A 3 51.26 -7.40 47.36
CA LEU A 3 51.81 -7.45 45.96
C LEU A 3 51.75 -8.83 45.32
N LEU A 4 51.71 -9.91 46.06
CA LEU A 4 51.61 -11.26 45.52
C LEU A 4 50.21 -11.65 45.05
N THR A 5 49.16 -11.06 45.68
CA THR A 5 47.77 -11.29 45.26
C THR A 5 47.44 -10.63 43.92
N ASN A 6 48.06 -9.47 43.62
CA ASN A 6 47.86 -8.77 42.37
C ASN A 6 48.47 -9.50 41.14
N ILE A 7 49.61 -10.17 41.37
CA ILE A 7 50.29 -10.92 40.30
C ILE A 7 49.51 -12.20 39.93
N HIS A 8 48.89 -12.86 40.91
CA HIS A 8 48.08 -14.04 40.69
C HIS A 8 46.73 -13.67 40.00
N MET A 9 46.13 -12.56 40.41
CA MET A 9 44.87 -12.06 39.80
C MET A 9 45.08 -11.65 38.34
N ASN A 10 46.22 -11.07 38.01
CA ASN A 10 46.57 -10.70 36.67
C ASN A 10 46.78 -11.93 35.74
N LYS A 11 47.37 -13.01 36.26
CA LYS A 11 47.51 -14.28 35.51
C LYS A 11 46.14 -14.95 35.21
N TYR A 12 45.22 -14.92 36.14
CA TYR A 12 43.88 -15.46 35.92
C TYR A 12 43.09 -14.62 34.89
N LEU A 13 43.21 -13.31 34.95
CA LEU A 13 42.58 -12.40 34.01
C LEU A 13 43.13 -12.60 32.59
N VAL A 14 44.46 -12.75 32.44
CA VAL A 14 45.12 -13.04 31.17
C VAL A 14 44.68 -14.41 30.62
N ASN A 15 44.62 -15.43 31.45
CA ASN A 15 44.15 -16.75 31.02
C ASN A 15 42.69 -16.75 30.61
N ILE A 16 41.79 -16.03 31.30
CA ILE A 16 40.40 -15.84 30.94
C ILE A 16 40.30 -15.10 29.60
N LEU A 17 41.12 -14.09 29.39
CA LEU A 17 41.12 -13.32 28.15
C LEU A 17 41.63 -14.16 26.96
N ILE A 18 42.65 -15.01 27.15
CA ILE A 18 43.14 -15.98 26.14
C ILE A 18 42.08 -17.04 25.85
N LEU A 19 41.38 -17.54 26.89
CA LEU A 19 40.31 -18.51 26.72
C LEU A 19 39.12 -17.93 25.95
N SER A 20 38.76 -16.68 26.25
CA SER A 20 37.70 -15.95 25.56
C SER A 20 38.05 -15.70 24.08
N THR A 21 39.29 -15.34 23.77
CA THR A 21 39.69 -15.18 22.36
C THR A 21 39.72 -16.51 21.60
N PHE A 22 40.06 -17.62 22.26
CA PHE A 22 40.01 -18.95 21.63
C PHE A 22 38.57 -19.40 21.35
N ILE A 23 37.63 -19.10 22.21
CA ILE A 23 36.19 -19.37 21.99
C ILE A 23 35.66 -18.52 20.85
N CYS A 24 36.05 -17.26 20.74
CA CYS A 24 35.60 -16.39 19.63
C CYS A 24 36.17 -16.82 18.27
N LEU A 25 37.40 -17.36 18.22
CA LEU A 25 37.97 -17.88 16.98
C LEU A 25 37.33 -19.20 16.50
N SER A 26 36.84 -20.03 17.44
CA SER A 26 36.09 -21.26 17.11
C SER A 26 34.69 -21.00 16.61
N ALA A 27 34.08 -19.86 16.97
CA ALA A 27 32.73 -19.48 16.51
C ALA A 27 32.70 -19.03 15.03
N CYS A 28 33.84 -18.78 14.40
CA CYS A 28 33.92 -18.37 12.99
C CYS A 28 34.03 -19.56 12.02
N GLY A 29 34.00 -20.79 12.51
CA GLY A 29 34.12 -22.05 11.74
C GLY A 29 32.79 -22.71 11.46
N GLY A 30 32.09 -22.27 10.46
CA GLY A 30 31.19 -23.11 9.66
C GLY A 30 29.89 -23.56 10.27
N GLY A 31 28.78 -23.02 9.80
CA GLY A 31 27.49 -23.70 9.96
C GLY A 31 26.23 -22.89 9.73
N PHE A 32 26.29 -21.57 9.78
CA PHE A 32 25.07 -20.76 9.59
C PHE A 32 24.82 -20.26 8.16
N PHE A 33 25.85 -20.28 7.30
CA PHE A 33 25.70 -19.95 5.89
C PHE A 33 25.81 -21.24 5.08
N LYS A 34 24.67 -21.87 4.82
CA LYS A 34 24.58 -22.90 3.79
C LYS A 34 24.92 -22.23 2.46
N ARG A 35 26.14 -22.47 1.94
CA ARG A 35 26.48 -22.07 0.59
C ARG A 35 25.46 -22.74 -0.33
N SER A 36 24.65 -21.95 -1.03
CA SER A 36 23.82 -22.49 -2.10
C SER A 36 24.75 -23.09 -3.15
N ASP A 37 24.51 -24.35 -3.50
CA ASP A 37 25.29 -25.04 -4.54
C ASP A 37 25.13 -24.27 -5.86
N VAL A 38 26.20 -24.23 -6.67
CA VAL A 38 26.16 -23.60 -8.00
C VAL A 38 25.12 -24.28 -8.89
N LYS A 39 24.77 -25.53 -8.61
CA LYS A 39 23.65 -26.24 -9.25
C LYS A 39 22.28 -25.69 -8.88
N ASP A 40 22.12 -25.15 -7.66
CA ASP A 40 20.86 -24.59 -7.19
C ASP A 40 20.73 -23.11 -7.56
N ASN A 41 21.87 -22.40 -7.70
CA ASN A 41 21.91 -21.01 -8.13
C ASN A 41 23.03 -20.80 -9.17
N PRO A 42 22.76 -20.94 -10.46
CA PRO A 42 23.71 -20.70 -11.52
C PRO A 42 24.27 -19.28 -11.47
N VAL A 43 25.58 -19.15 -11.65
CA VAL A 43 26.27 -17.84 -11.69
C VAL A 43 25.84 -17.05 -12.94
N ASN A 44 25.50 -17.78 -14.03
CA ASN A 44 25.03 -17.15 -15.25
C ASN A 44 23.60 -16.64 -15.12
N VAL A 45 23.40 -15.35 -15.45
CA VAL A 45 22.08 -14.68 -15.36
C VAL A 45 21.06 -15.34 -16.29
N GLU A 46 21.46 -15.71 -17.50
CA GLU A 46 20.57 -16.31 -18.50
C GLU A 46 20.08 -17.69 -18.06
N GLU A 47 20.96 -18.52 -17.52
CA GLU A 47 20.63 -19.85 -17.01
C GLU A 47 19.68 -19.76 -15.79
N ARG A 48 19.88 -18.75 -14.95
CA ARG A 48 19.01 -18.45 -13.81
C ARG A 48 17.62 -18.02 -14.25
N VAL A 49 17.54 -17.15 -15.26
CA VAL A 49 16.28 -16.69 -15.85
C VAL A 49 15.55 -17.86 -16.49
N GLN A 50 16.26 -18.69 -17.28
CA GLN A 50 15.65 -19.84 -17.94
C GLN A 50 15.11 -20.86 -16.94
N ARG A 51 15.84 -21.18 -15.90
CA ARG A 51 15.39 -22.05 -14.82
C ARG A 51 14.18 -21.47 -14.09
N ASN A 52 14.18 -20.18 -13.78
CA ASN A 52 13.03 -19.52 -13.14
C ASN A 52 11.78 -19.56 -14.04
N ILE A 53 11.95 -19.50 -15.36
CA ILE A 53 10.86 -19.65 -16.32
C ILE A 53 10.35 -21.10 -16.32
N GLU A 54 11.24 -22.09 -16.37
CA GLU A 54 10.92 -23.51 -16.35
C GLU A 54 10.26 -23.96 -15.05
N GLU A 55 10.74 -23.44 -13.90
CA GLU A 55 10.16 -23.68 -12.57
C GLU A 55 8.91 -22.83 -12.31
N GLY A 56 8.51 -22.00 -13.27
CA GLY A 56 7.36 -21.13 -13.12
C GLY A 56 7.52 -20.02 -12.08
N LYS A 57 8.76 -19.68 -11.70
CA LYS A 57 9.10 -18.60 -10.76
C LYS A 57 9.33 -17.26 -11.46
N GLY A 58 9.12 -17.18 -12.77
CA GLY A 58 9.22 -15.94 -13.54
C GLY A 58 8.14 -14.92 -13.15
N ILE A 59 8.36 -13.66 -13.55
CA ILE A 59 7.38 -12.59 -13.36
C ILE A 59 6.15 -12.94 -14.20
N ARG A 60 5.09 -13.40 -13.56
CA ARG A 60 3.85 -13.79 -14.21
C ARG A 60 2.96 -12.56 -14.31
N PHE A 61 2.98 -11.89 -15.43
CA PHE A 61 2.11 -10.73 -15.70
C PHE A 61 0.61 -11.07 -15.80
N PHE A 62 0.26 -12.34 -15.96
CA PHE A 62 -1.12 -12.77 -16.24
C PHE A 62 -1.65 -13.88 -15.34
N GLU A 63 -0.96 -14.26 -14.27
CA GLU A 63 -1.50 -15.28 -13.38
C GLU A 63 -2.43 -14.67 -12.34
N LYS A 64 -3.66 -15.13 -12.40
CA LYS A 64 -4.77 -14.82 -11.52
C LYS A 64 -4.40 -15.18 -10.09
N GLY A 65 -3.82 -14.25 -9.31
CA GLY A 65 -3.66 -14.49 -7.89
C GLY A 65 -2.53 -13.82 -7.13
N GLN A 66 -1.52 -13.23 -7.79
CA GLN A 66 -0.53 -12.40 -7.08
C GLN A 66 -0.11 -11.26 -8.00
N GLY A 67 -1.00 -10.27 -8.05
CA GLY A 67 -0.85 -9.10 -8.90
C GLY A 67 0.32 -8.25 -8.47
N GLY A 68 1.15 -7.91 -9.43
CA GLY A 68 2.04 -6.76 -9.35
C GLY A 68 1.24 -5.47 -9.14
N THR A 69 1.86 -4.35 -9.32
CA THR A 69 1.38 -2.98 -9.03
C THR A 69 -0.06 -2.63 -9.43
N PHE A 70 -0.70 -3.39 -10.33
CA PHE A 70 -2.12 -3.23 -10.68
C PHE A 70 -3.08 -3.60 -9.54
N ASP A 71 -2.70 -4.51 -8.66
CA ASP A 71 -3.52 -4.88 -7.51
C ASP A 71 -3.59 -3.76 -6.47
N PHE A 72 -2.58 -2.90 -6.41
CA PHE A 72 -2.58 -1.78 -5.47
C PHE A 72 -3.69 -0.77 -5.75
N ALA A 73 -3.85 -0.35 -6.98
CA ALA A 73 -4.88 0.62 -7.36
C ALA A 73 -6.29 0.01 -7.28
N SER A 74 -6.44 -1.29 -7.60
CA SER A 74 -7.71 -2.01 -7.51
C SER A 74 -8.05 -2.44 -6.08
N ALA A 75 -7.06 -2.66 -5.22
CA ALA A 75 -7.26 -3.05 -3.83
C ALA A 75 -7.71 -1.87 -2.95
N ASN A 76 -7.30 -0.64 -3.28
CA ASN A 76 -7.71 0.53 -2.53
C ASN A 76 -9.12 0.98 -2.95
N THR A 77 -10.09 0.73 -2.08
CA THR A 77 -11.49 1.06 -2.32
C THR A 77 -11.74 2.56 -2.49
N LEU A 78 -10.96 3.39 -1.78
CA LEU A 78 -11.09 4.85 -1.86
C LEU A 78 -10.58 5.39 -3.21
N TRP A 79 -9.43 4.89 -3.69
CA TRP A 79 -8.89 5.24 -5.00
C TRP A 79 -9.83 4.83 -6.13
N ARG A 80 -10.27 3.57 -6.11
CA ARG A 80 -11.20 3.03 -7.10
C ARG A 80 -12.51 3.81 -7.14
N ALA A 81 -13.06 4.14 -5.97
CA ALA A 81 -14.27 4.94 -5.86
C ALA A 81 -14.09 6.35 -6.44
N SER A 82 -12.90 6.95 -6.25
CA SER A 82 -12.59 8.28 -6.78
C SER A 82 -12.50 8.28 -8.30
N VAL A 83 -11.78 7.31 -8.88
CA VAL A 83 -11.69 7.17 -10.34
C VAL A 83 -13.08 6.95 -10.96
N GLU A 84 -13.89 6.06 -10.38
CA GLU A 84 -15.25 5.79 -10.88
C GLU A 84 -16.22 6.98 -10.67
N THR A 85 -16.01 7.79 -9.64
CA THR A 85 -16.81 8.99 -9.42
C THR A 85 -16.46 10.09 -10.42
N LEU A 86 -15.21 10.13 -10.90
CA LEU A 86 -14.72 11.10 -11.88
C LEU A 86 -14.75 10.58 -13.34
N ASP A 87 -15.39 9.44 -13.59
CA ASP A 87 -15.42 8.81 -14.92
C ASP A 87 -16.06 9.69 -16.02
N PHE A 88 -16.84 10.67 -15.62
CA PHE A 88 -17.51 11.62 -16.53
C PHE A 88 -16.59 12.73 -17.06
N VAL A 89 -15.35 12.87 -16.52
CA VAL A 89 -14.38 13.91 -16.91
C VAL A 89 -13.04 13.32 -17.31
N PRO A 90 -12.35 13.90 -18.30
CA PRO A 90 -11.02 13.44 -18.67
C PRO A 90 -10.02 13.68 -17.53
N LEU A 91 -9.15 12.69 -17.27
CA LEU A 91 -8.10 12.78 -16.28
C LEU A 91 -6.77 13.16 -16.95
N VAL A 92 -6.11 14.21 -16.46
CA VAL A 92 -4.75 14.59 -16.89
C VAL A 92 -3.70 13.79 -16.14
N ASN A 93 -3.93 13.56 -14.85
CA ASN A 93 -2.98 12.82 -14.02
C ASN A 93 -3.74 11.98 -12.98
N ALA A 94 -3.33 10.73 -12.86
CA ALA A 94 -3.82 9.80 -11.84
C ALA A 94 -2.63 9.03 -11.28
N SER A 95 -1.96 9.59 -10.28
CA SER A 95 -0.79 8.99 -9.62
C SER A 95 -1.20 8.34 -8.31
N TYR A 96 -1.28 7.00 -8.31
CA TYR A 96 -1.59 6.25 -7.10
C TYR A 96 -0.52 6.44 -6.02
N SER A 97 0.76 6.30 -6.38
CA SER A 97 1.89 6.48 -5.47
C SER A 97 2.02 7.90 -4.93
N GLY A 98 1.65 8.88 -5.75
CA GLY A 98 1.61 10.29 -5.35
C GLY A 98 0.35 10.67 -4.58
N GLY A 99 -0.64 9.78 -4.50
CA GLY A 99 -1.89 10.03 -3.81
C GLY A 99 -2.68 11.21 -4.38
N ILE A 100 -2.67 11.36 -5.73
CA ILE A 100 -3.31 12.51 -6.39
C ILE A 100 -4.01 12.09 -7.68
N ILE A 101 -5.21 12.66 -7.91
CA ILE A 101 -5.94 12.60 -9.17
C ILE A 101 -6.22 14.03 -9.60
N ILE A 102 -5.97 14.35 -10.87
CA ILE A 102 -6.20 15.67 -11.46
C ILE A 102 -6.99 15.49 -12.76
N THR A 103 -8.13 16.15 -12.87
CA THR A 103 -8.91 16.21 -14.11
C THR A 103 -8.32 17.24 -15.08
N ASP A 104 -8.70 17.15 -16.33
CA ASP A 104 -8.56 18.30 -17.23
C ASP A 104 -9.60 19.39 -16.89
N TRP A 105 -9.48 20.53 -17.57
CA TRP A 105 -10.52 21.53 -17.56
C TRP A 105 -11.74 20.97 -18.30
N PHE A 106 -12.89 21.05 -17.68
CA PHE A 106 -14.15 20.64 -18.31
C PHE A 106 -15.20 21.75 -18.09
N SER A 107 -16.04 21.94 -19.08
CA SER A 107 -17.07 22.97 -19.00
C SER A 107 -18.08 22.63 -17.93
N GLY A 108 -18.28 23.56 -16.98
CA GLY A 108 -19.47 23.63 -16.15
C GLY A 108 -20.67 24.00 -17.04
N ASN A 109 -21.86 24.19 -16.44
CA ASN A 109 -23.01 24.68 -17.16
C ASN A 109 -22.67 26.01 -17.89
N ASN A 110 -22.57 25.93 -19.21
CA ASN A 110 -22.49 27.12 -20.03
C ASN A 110 -23.95 27.59 -20.22
N ASP A 111 -24.31 28.66 -19.52
CA ASP A 111 -25.50 29.40 -19.92
C ASP A 111 -25.19 29.96 -21.30
N GLU A 112 -25.86 29.47 -22.34
CA GLU A 112 -25.67 29.88 -23.73
C GLU A 112 -25.87 31.39 -23.94
N THR A 113 -26.40 32.09 -22.96
CA THR A 113 -26.63 33.54 -22.95
C THR A 113 -25.46 34.31 -22.33
N SER A 114 -24.50 33.67 -21.69
CA SER A 114 -23.38 34.32 -21.04
C SER A 114 -22.16 34.42 -21.96
N ASN A 115 -21.58 35.63 -22.11
CA ASN A 115 -20.31 35.86 -22.82
C ASN A 115 -19.09 35.29 -22.03
N ILE A 116 -19.32 34.52 -20.99
CA ILE A 116 -18.29 33.97 -20.11
C ILE A 116 -18.35 32.46 -20.18
N GLN A 117 -17.28 31.85 -20.65
CA GLN A 117 -17.08 30.38 -20.57
C GLN A 117 -16.51 30.04 -19.20
N ARG A 118 -17.21 29.16 -18.49
CA ARG A 118 -16.82 28.67 -17.17
C ARG A 118 -16.33 27.23 -17.26
N ASP A 119 -15.06 27.03 -16.93
CA ASP A 119 -14.43 25.71 -16.86
C ASP A 119 -14.05 25.36 -15.43
N LEU A 120 -14.17 24.09 -15.10
CA LEU A 120 -13.84 23.54 -13.79
C LEU A 120 -12.69 22.54 -13.91
N LYS A 121 -11.85 22.49 -12.88
CA LYS A 121 -10.78 21.50 -12.72
C LYS A 121 -10.82 20.94 -11.30
N ILE A 122 -10.91 19.62 -11.18
CA ILE A 122 -10.97 18.94 -9.90
C ILE A 122 -9.62 18.30 -9.60
N THR A 123 -9.14 18.51 -8.39
CA THR A 123 -7.94 17.84 -7.86
C THR A 123 -8.32 17.12 -6.59
N ILE A 124 -8.09 15.80 -6.54
CA ILE A 124 -8.29 14.98 -5.35
C ILE A 124 -6.91 14.60 -4.80
N ARG A 125 -6.70 14.88 -3.50
CA ARG A 125 -5.51 14.47 -2.78
C ARG A 125 -5.91 13.47 -1.70
N PHE A 126 -5.26 12.30 -1.71
CA PHE A 126 -5.46 11.26 -0.69
C PHE A 126 -4.50 11.51 0.47
N LEU A 127 -5.02 11.56 1.67
CA LEU A 127 -4.27 11.80 2.90
C LEU A 127 -4.09 10.50 3.69
N THR A 128 -5.05 9.58 3.58
CA THR A 128 -5.00 8.24 4.19
C THR A 128 -5.66 7.21 3.27
N ASN A 129 -5.44 5.93 3.54
CA ASN A 129 -6.08 4.83 2.80
C ASN A 129 -7.37 4.34 3.48
N GLU A 130 -7.76 4.93 4.59
CA GLU A 130 -8.96 4.55 5.35
C GLU A 130 -10.18 5.34 4.86
N ILE A 131 -11.36 4.72 4.94
CA ILE A 131 -12.62 5.40 4.57
C ILE A 131 -13.07 6.27 5.74
N ARG A 132 -12.56 7.50 5.76
CA ARG A 132 -12.87 8.52 6.77
C ARG A 132 -13.12 9.87 6.11
N SER A 133 -13.81 10.76 6.82
CA SER A 133 -14.15 12.09 6.29
C SER A 133 -12.91 12.97 5.97
N ASP A 134 -11.79 12.73 6.64
CA ASP A 134 -10.52 13.41 6.46
C ASP A 134 -9.55 12.66 5.53
N ALA A 135 -9.96 11.52 4.96
CA ALA A 135 -9.11 10.68 4.13
C ALA A 135 -8.72 11.32 2.80
N LEU A 136 -9.52 12.23 2.31
CA LEU A 136 -9.28 12.90 1.03
C LEU A 136 -9.63 14.39 1.09
N LYS A 137 -8.90 15.18 0.31
CA LYS A 137 -9.17 16.60 0.09
C LYS A 137 -9.52 16.82 -1.37
N VAL A 138 -10.70 17.36 -1.61
CA VAL A 138 -11.16 17.77 -2.93
C VAL A 138 -10.94 19.28 -3.08
N ILE A 139 -10.27 19.66 -4.15
CA ILE A 139 -9.95 21.05 -4.48
C ILE A 139 -10.51 21.33 -5.86
N ILE A 140 -11.28 22.40 -6.02
CA ILE A 140 -11.87 22.78 -7.29
C ILE A 140 -11.33 24.14 -7.70
N HIS A 141 -10.78 24.18 -8.91
CA HIS A 141 -10.41 25.43 -9.56
C HIS A 141 -11.45 25.75 -10.63
N GLU A 142 -11.82 27.01 -10.69
CA GLU A 142 -12.68 27.58 -11.72
C GLU A 142 -11.85 28.48 -12.61
N ARG A 143 -12.09 28.40 -13.90
CA ARG A 143 -11.52 29.29 -14.90
C ARG A 143 -12.68 29.94 -15.65
N ASN A 144 -12.76 31.26 -15.57
CA ASN A 144 -13.73 32.08 -16.27
C ASN A 144 -13.03 32.81 -17.42
N CYS A 145 -13.39 32.48 -18.65
CA CYS A 145 -12.83 33.06 -19.86
C CYS A 145 -13.89 33.92 -20.54
N GLU A 146 -13.55 35.16 -20.81
CA GLU A 146 -14.39 36.05 -21.62
C GLU A 146 -14.24 35.67 -23.10
N VAL A 147 -15.34 35.29 -23.75
CA VAL A 147 -15.32 34.73 -25.12
C VAL A 147 -14.81 35.77 -26.13
N ALA A 148 -15.12 37.06 -25.89
CA ALA A 148 -14.73 38.13 -26.81
C ALA A 148 -13.23 38.47 -26.78
N THR A 149 -12.59 38.41 -25.61
CA THR A 149 -11.23 38.85 -25.40
C THR A 149 -10.22 37.74 -25.18
N ASN A 150 -10.70 36.48 -24.99
CA ASN A 150 -9.90 35.33 -24.55
C ASN A 150 -9.14 35.60 -23.24
N ASN A 151 -9.59 36.54 -22.44
CA ASN A 151 -9.02 36.84 -21.14
C ASN A 151 -9.62 35.85 -20.11
N CYS A 152 -8.74 35.05 -19.49
CA CYS A 152 -9.14 34.02 -18.53
C CYS A 152 -8.65 34.38 -17.14
N ASN A 153 -9.56 34.33 -16.17
CA ASN A 153 -9.24 34.43 -14.76
C ASN A 153 -9.46 33.07 -14.08
N THR A 154 -8.45 32.59 -13.36
CA THR A 154 -8.50 31.29 -12.67
C THR A 154 -8.45 31.51 -11.16
N GLY A 155 -9.37 30.90 -10.44
CA GLY A 155 -9.46 30.99 -8.99
C GLY A 155 -9.78 29.66 -8.34
N LEU A 156 -9.51 29.58 -7.04
CA LEU A 156 -9.95 28.47 -6.19
C LEU A 156 -11.39 28.77 -5.75
N ILE A 157 -12.29 27.82 -5.95
CA ILE A 157 -13.63 27.92 -5.39
C ILE A 157 -13.79 27.00 -4.19
N GLN A 158 -14.26 27.57 -3.09
CA GLN A 158 -14.80 26.84 -1.96
C GLN A 158 -16.31 26.69 -2.20
N SER A 159 -16.70 25.60 -2.83
CA SER A 159 -18.09 25.36 -3.14
C SER A 159 -18.59 24.09 -2.43
N GLN A 160 -19.88 24.04 -2.24
CA GLN A 160 -20.59 22.88 -1.73
C GLN A 160 -20.35 21.63 -2.58
N ILE A 161 -19.99 21.82 -3.88
CA ILE A 161 -19.65 20.75 -4.83
C ILE A 161 -18.43 19.94 -4.36
N SER A 162 -17.45 20.57 -3.72
CA SER A 162 -16.27 19.85 -3.21
C SER A 162 -16.65 18.84 -2.11
N ASP A 163 -17.60 19.21 -1.25
CA ASP A 163 -18.08 18.33 -0.19
C ASP A 163 -19.03 17.25 -0.75
N GLU A 164 -19.83 17.58 -1.74
CA GLU A 164 -20.70 16.60 -2.42
C GLU A 164 -19.86 15.51 -3.12
N ILE A 165 -18.84 15.89 -3.87
CA ILE A 165 -17.91 14.94 -4.52
C ILE A 165 -17.23 14.07 -3.47
N LYS A 166 -16.74 14.67 -2.39
CA LYS A 166 -16.11 13.96 -1.29
C LYS A 166 -17.05 12.93 -0.67
N ILE A 167 -18.29 13.32 -0.37
CA ILE A 167 -19.32 12.43 0.19
C ILE A 167 -19.65 11.31 -0.81
N ALA A 168 -19.78 11.62 -2.09
CA ALA A 168 -20.06 10.63 -3.12
C ALA A 168 -18.96 9.57 -3.19
N ILE A 169 -17.68 9.98 -3.17
CA ILE A 169 -16.53 9.08 -3.16
C ILE A 169 -16.54 8.20 -1.91
N LEU A 170 -16.75 8.78 -0.72
CA LEU A 170 -16.76 8.01 0.53
C LEU A 170 -17.90 6.99 0.57
N LYS A 171 -19.09 7.35 0.11
CA LYS A 171 -20.22 6.41 0.00
C LYS A 171 -19.90 5.25 -0.94
N ARG A 172 -19.34 5.54 -2.11
CA ARG A 172 -18.97 4.52 -3.10
C ARG A 172 -17.86 3.60 -2.58
N ALA A 173 -16.86 4.16 -1.91
CA ALA A 173 -15.78 3.40 -1.28
C ALA A 173 -16.31 2.43 -0.21
N ALA A 174 -17.24 2.88 0.63
CA ALA A 174 -17.89 2.03 1.63
C ALA A 174 -18.66 0.85 1.01
N ILE A 175 -19.32 1.07 -0.14
CA ILE A 175 -20.01 0.00 -0.89
C ILE A 175 -18.99 -1.03 -1.41
N PHE A 176 -17.86 -0.58 -1.97
CA PHE A 176 -16.81 -1.47 -2.45
C PHE A 176 -16.18 -2.29 -1.33
N GLU A 177 -15.93 -1.66 -0.18
CA GLU A 177 -15.39 -2.36 0.97
C GLU A 177 -16.35 -3.44 1.47
N LYS A 178 -17.64 -3.11 1.62
CA LYS A 178 -18.66 -4.08 2.02
C LYS A 178 -18.71 -5.27 1.04
N LYS A 179 -18.62 -5.02 -0.27
CA LYS A 179 -18.59 -6.07 -1.29
C LYS A 179 -17.34 -6.94 -1.14
N SER A 180 -16.16 -6.35 -1.00
CA SER A 180 -14.89 -7.09 -0.84
C SER A 180 -14.87 -7.95 0.42
N ILE A 181 -15.41 -7.44 1.54
CA ILE A 181 -15.55 -8.22 2.78
C ILE A 181 -16.49 -9.40 2.57
N SER A 182 -17.62 -9.20 1.91
CA SER A 182 -18.58 -10.27 1.65
C SER A 182 -17.99 -11.39 0.78
N GLU A 183 -17.21 -11.04 -0.22
CA GLU A 183 -16.52 -12.00 -1.10
C GLU A 183 -15.45 -12.79 -0.32
N ARG A 184 -14.62 -12.12 0.48
CA ARG A 184 -13.63 -12.77 1.35
C ARG A 184 -14.27 -13.73 2.35
N VAL A 185 -15.41 -13.37 2.92
CA VAL A 185 -16.15 -14.26 3.84
C VAL A 185 -16.67 -15.48 3.09
N LYS A 186 -17.22 -15.30 1.88
CA LYS A 186 -17.68 -16.43 1.03
C LYS A 186 -16.54 -17.37 0.67
N GLU A 187 -15.38 -16.85 0.31
CA GLU A 187 -14.20 -17.65 -0.01
C GLU A 187 -13.67 -18.44 1.21
N ARG A 188 -13.61 -17.80 2.38
CA ARG A 188 -13.25 -18.49 3.62
C ARG A 188 -14.20 -19.64 3.92
N ARG A 189 -15.50 -19.43 3.77
CA ARG A 189 -16.51 -20.49 3.98
C ARG A 189 -16.36 -21.65 2.99
N LYS A 190 -15.90 -21.41 1.76
CA LYS A 190 -15.61 -22.47 0.79
C LYS A 190 -14.36 -23.28 1.14
N LYS A 191 -13.36 -22.65 1.75
CA LYS A 191 -12.09 -23.30 2.14
C LYS A 191 -12.18 -24.08 3.45
N VAL A 192 -13.17 -23.81 4.30
CA VAL A 192 -13.41 -24.58 5.52
C VAL A 192 -14.31 -25.76 5.16
N PRO A 193 -13.84 -27.03 5.26
CA PRO A 193 -14.68 -28.19 5.03
C PRO A 193 -15.88 -28.17 6.00
N ARG A 194 -17.08 -28.40 5.48
CA ARG A 194 -18.26 -28.62 6.31
C ARG A 194 -18.04 -29.93 7.06
N GLY A 195 -17.59 -29.87 8.31
CA GLY A 195 -17.27 -31.06 9.09
C GLY A 195 -16.04 -30.95 9.98
N ALA A 196 -15.29 -29.85 9.89
CA ALA A 196 -14.35 -29.53 10.94
C ALA A 196 -15.17 -29.15 12.17
N ASP A 197 -15.42 -30.14 13.02
CA ASP A 197 -16.03 -29.95 14.33
C ASP A 197 -15.25 -28.85 15.05
N THR A 198 -15.90 -27.69 15.22
CA THR A 198 -15.41 -26.58 16.05
C THR A 198 -15.52 -26.93 17.54
N ASN A 199 -15.26 -28.20 17.87
CA ASN A 199 -15.17 -28.65 19.24
C ASN A 199 -13.73 -28.61 19.74
N GLN A 200 -12.98 -27.58 19.34
CA GLN A 200 -11.76 -27.20 20.04
C GLN A 200 -12.15 -26.26 21.18
N ASN A 201 -12.09 -26.81 22.39
CA ASN A 201 -12.18 -26.17 23.69
C ASN A 201 -11.47 -24.80 23.70
N TYR A 202 -12.20 -23.77 23.36
CA TYR A 202 -11.80 -22.42 23.78
C TYR A 202 -11.96 -22.38 25.30
N PRO A 203 -10.90 -22.11 26.07
CA PRO A 203 -11.04 -21.89 27.50
C PRO A 203 -12.00 -20.72 27.67
N LYS A 204 -13.16 -21.00 28.29
CA LYS A 204 -14.11 -19.95 28.67
C LYS A 204 -13.36 -19.01 29.61
N THR A 205 -12.93 -17.85 29.10
CA THR A 205 -12.44 -16.75 29.93
C THR A 205 -13.60 -16.34 30.82
N LYS A 206 -13.48 -16.65 32.11
CA LYS A 206 -14.40 -16.17 33.14
C LYS A 206 -14.44 -14.66 33.05
N SER A 207 -15.64 -14.10 32.85
CA SER A 207 -15.90 -12.69 32.95
C SER A 207 -15.37 -12.19 34.30
N LYS A 208 -14.55 -11.16 34.29
CA LYS A 208 -13.90 -10.58 35.46
C LYS A 208 -14.76 -9.47 36.08
N TYR A 209 -16.07 -9.50 35.81
CA TYR A 209 -17.07 -8.57 36.33
C TYR A 209 -18.28 -9.33 36.86
N GLU A 210 -18.09 -10.00 37.98
CA GLU A 210 -19.07 -10.29 39.02
C GLU A 210 -18.53 -9.80 40.35
#